data_f779ff786217ef4d120dfb38149bd71b
#
_entry.id   f779ff786217ef4d120dfb38149bd71b
#
_cell.length_a   1.000
_cell.length_b   1.000
_cell.length_c   1.000
_cell.angle_alpha   90.00
_cell.angle_beta   90.00
_cell.angle_gamma   90.00
#
_symmetry.space_group_name_H-M   'P 1'
#
loop_
_entity.id
_entity.type
_entity.pdbx_description
1 polymer ?
#
loop_
_entity_poly.entity_id
_entity_poly.type
_entity_poly.pdbx_seq_one_letter_code
_entity_poly.pdbx_strand_id
1 'polypeptide(L)'
;LFEFEWELTKSPGGKYQWTPKDKEAQNQVPDAHIPDKRNAPMMLTTDIALKVDPEYEKISRHFYENPDEFADAFARAWYKLVHRDMGPKTRYLGPEVPEEDLIWQDPIPAVDHKLIDEKDVAGLKSKVLDSGFSIGQLVATAWASASTFRGSDKRGGANGARIRLAPQKDWEVNNPAQLSKVLEKLESIRTEFNQAQSGDKKVSLADLIVLAGCAGVEKAAKERSEERRVGKECAT
;
A
#
# COMPACT_ATOMS: atom_id res chain seq x y z
N LEU A 1 -9.97 -28.99 19.97
CA LEU A 1 -8.72 -29.66 19.59
C LEU A 1 -8.21 -30.51 20.75
N PHE A 2 -8.03 -29.96 21.97
CA PHE A 2 -7.45 -30.62 23.14
C PHE A 2 -8.47 -31.35 24.01
N GLU A 3 -9.75 -31.07 23.90
CA GLU A 3 -10.82 -31.66 24.70
C GLU A 3 -11.16 -33.10 24.31
N PHE A 4 -10.81 -33.50 23.06
CA PHE A 4 -11.16 -34.80 22.53
C PHE A 4 -9.93 -35.62 22.10
N GLU A 5 -10.12 -36.95 22.12
CA GLU A 5 -9.28 -37.86 21.36
C GLU A 5 -9.83 -37.98 19.94
N TRP A 6 -8.94 -37.92 18.96
CA TRP A 6 -9.29 -37.91 17.55
C TRP A 6 -8.89 -39.22 16.86
N GLU A 7 -9.74 -39.71 15.99
CA GLU A 7 -9.46 -40.88 15.17
C GLU A 7 -9.63 -40.55 13.67
N LEU A 8 -8.82 -41.19 12.84
CA LEU A 8 -8.86 -41.03 11.41
C LEU A 8 -10.05 -41.78 10.83
N THR A 9 -10.95 -41.08 10.18
CA THR A 9 -12.16 -41.60 9.55
C THR A 9 -12.24 -41.22 8.07
N LYS A 10 -13.26 -41.69 7.37
CA LYS A 10 -13.58 -41.26 6.02
C LYS A 10 -14.87 -40.45 6.00
N SER A 11 -14.84 -39.32 5.33
CA SER A 11 -16.04 -38.54 5.03
C SER A 11 -16.98 -39.29 4.08
N PRO A 12 -18.24 -38.87 3.92
CA PRO A 12 -19.16 -39.44 2.92
C PRO A 12 -18.62 -39.40 1.49
N GLY A 13 -17.75 -38.44 1.17
CA GLY A 13 -17.04 -38.32 -0.12
C GLY A 13 -15.78 -39.19 -0.23
N GLY A 14 -15.51 -40.06 0.75
CA GLY A 14 -14.38 -41.02 0.75
C GLY A 14 -13.02 -40.38 1.09
N LYS A 15 -12.94 -39.12 1.47
CA LYS A 15 -11.70 -38.43 1.86
C LYS A 15 -11.43 -38.62 3.34
N TYR A 16 -10.15 -38.62 3.71
CA TYR A 16 -9.75 -38.70 5.12
C TYR A 16 -10.10 -37.43 5.89
N GLN A 17 -10.59 -37.64 7.11
CA GLN A 17 -10.88 -36.61 8.12
C GLN A 17 -10.66 -37.20 9.50
N TRP A 18 -10.57 -36.34 10.51
CA TRP A 18 -10.46 -36.74 11.92
C TRP A 18 -11.75 -36.41 12.63
N THR A 19 -12.29 -37.36 13.37
CA THR A 19 -13.50 -37.20 14.18
C THR A 19 -13.22 -37.61 15.63
N PRO A 20 -13.94 -37.06 16.61
CA PRO A 20 -13.81 -37.49 18.01
C PRO A 20 -14.16 -38.96 18.17
N LYS A 21 -13.39 -39.68 18.96
CA LYS A 21 -13.73 -41.03 19.39
C LYS A 21 -14.96 -41.07 20.33
N ASP A 22 -15.11 -40.01 21.12
CA ASP A 22 -16.18 -39.89 22.08
C ASP A 22 -17.54 -39.67 21.40
N LYS A 23 -18.50 -40.50 21.71
CA LYS A 23 -19.87 -40.40 21.19
C LYS A 23 -20.61 -39.14 21.69
N GLU A 24 -20.30 -38.64 22.86
CA GLU A 24 -20.90 -37.41 23.38
C GLU A 24 -20.49 -36.17 22.57
N ALA A 25 -19.34 -36.21 21.95
CA ALA A 25 -18.87 -35.15 21.06
C ALA A 25 -19.62 -35.10 19.71
N GLN A 26 -20.40 -36.11 19.35
CA GLN A 26 -21.06 -36.21 18.05
C GLN A 26 -22.15 -35.15 17.80
N ASN A 27 -22.62 -34.46 18.83
CA ASN A 27 -23.71 -33.50 18.76
C ASN A 27 -23.36 -32.12 19.31
N GLN A 28 -22.10 -31.70 19.17
CA GLN A 28 -21.65 -30.44 19.79
C GLN A 28 -21.71 -29.23 18.85
N VAL A 29 -21.52 -29.43 17.54
CA VAL A 29 -21.44 -28.33 16.57
C VAL A 29 -22.84 -28.03 16.02
N PRO A 30 -23.37 -26.81 16.18
CA PRO A 30 -24.62 -26.39 15.55
C PRO A 30 -24.53 -26.52 14.01
N ASP A 31 -25.60 -27.00 13.40
CA ASP A 31 -25.72 -27.00 11.94
C ASP A 31 -25.92 -25.56 11.42
N ALA A 32 -25.31 -25.21 10.30
CA ALA A 32 -25.37 -23.86 9.75
C ALA A 32 -26.75 -23.45 9.22
N HIS A 33 -27.61 -24.44 8.88
CA HIS A 33 -28.89 -24.19 8.21
C HIS A 33 -30.09 -24.73 8.94
N ILE A 34 -29.91 -25.72 9.83
CA ILE A 34 -30.98 -26.39 10.55
C ILE A 34 -30.84 -26.10 12.04
N PRO A 35 -31.71 -25.24 12.65
CA PRO A 35 -31.53 -24.75 14.03
C PRO A 35 -31.39 -25.83 15.09
N ASP A 36 -32.14 -26.92 14.96
CA ASP A 36 -32.20 -27.99 15.97
C ASP A 36 -31.23 -29.15 15.68
N LYS A 37 -30.50 -29.08 14.57
CA LYS A 37 -29.55 -30.11 14.22
C LYS A 37 -28.17 -29.79 14.76
N ARG A 38 -27.49 -30.83 15.25
CA ARG A 38 -26.10 -30.77 15.67
C ARG A 38 -25.27 -31.81 14.96
N ASN A 39 -24.01 -31.48 14.78
CA ASN A 39 -23.02 -32.31 14.07
C ASN A 39 -21.83 -32.60 14.99
N ALA A 40 -21.06 -33.61 14.66
CA ALA A 40 -19.77 -33.85 15.29
C ALA A 40 -18.74 -32.78 14.81
N PRO A 41 -17.85 -32.32 15.68
CA PRO A 41 -16.69 -31.57 15.21
C PRO A 41 -15.84 -32.45 14.31
N MET A 42 -15.22 -31.83 13.31
CA MET A 42 -14.36 -32.50 12.34
C MET A 42 -13.08 -31.69 12.15
N MET A 43 -11.95 -32.42 12.04
CA MET A 43 -10.65 -31.82 11.80
C MET A 43 -10.04 -32.39 10.52
N LEU A 44 -9.31 -31.57 9.80
CA LEU A 44 -8.41 -32.01 8.74
C LEU A 44 -7.08 -32.49 9.33
N THR A 45 -6.28 -33.20 8.55
CA THR A 45 -4.94 -33.61 9.00
C THR A 45 -4.05 -32.41 9.33
N THR A 46 -4.23 -31.29 8.61
CA THR A 46 -3.55 -30.02 8.91
C THR A 46 -3.96 -29.42 10.26
N ASP A 47 -5.20 -29.61 10.67
CA ASP A 47 -5.68 -29.12 11.97
C ASP A 47 -5.12 -29.98 13.11
N ILE A 48 -5.05 -31.31 12.90
CA ILE A 48 -4.44 -32.24 13.88
C ILE A 48 -2.93 -31.94 14.04
N ALA A 49 -2.26 -31.46 13.03
CA ALA A 49 -0.86 -31.05 13.15
C ALA A 49 -0.65 -30.00 14.25
N LEU A 50 -1.63 -29.13 14.50
CA LEU A 50 -1.59 -28.17 15.61
C LEU A 50 -1.53 -28.83 17.00
N LYS A 51 -1.85 -30.12 17.09
CA LYS A 51 -1.82 -30.91 18.34
C LYS A 51 -0.60 -31.86 18.42
N VAL A 52 -0.13 -32.36 17.28
CA VAL A 52 0.85 -33.45 17.26
C VAL A 52 2.26 -33.00 16.85
N ASP A 53 2.40 -31.89 16.13
CA ASP A 53 3.69 -31.30 15.84
C ASP A 53 4.19 -30.54 17.07
N PRO A 54 5.40 -30.81 17.58
CA PRO A 54 5.88 -30.21 18.85
C PRO A 54 5.98 -28.68 18.84
N GLU A 55 6.27 -28.09 17.69
CA GLU A 55 6.38 -26.63 17.58
C GLU A 55 4.98 -25.98 17.56
N TYR A 56 4.06 -26.56 16.81
CA TYR A 56 2.68 -26.05 16.77
C TYR A 56 1.91 -26.37 18.06
N GLU A 57 2.10 -27.52 18.64
CA GLU A 57 1.43 -27.93 19.87
C GLU A 57 1.71 -26.97 21.01
N LYS A 58 2.94 -26.55 21.16
CA LYS A 58 3.36 -25.58 22.16
C LYS A 58 2.58 -24.27 22.06
N ILE A 59 2.39 -23.76 20.83
CA ILE A 59 1.66 -22.51 20.57
C ILE A 59 0.15 -22.72 20.79
N SER A 60 -0.39 -23.78 20.23
CA SER A 60 -1.85 -24.08 20.32
C SER A 60 -2.28 -24.34 21.74
N ARG A 61 -1.44 -25.02 22.54
CA ARG A 61 -1.73 -25.27 23.97
C ARG A 61 -1.66 -23.98 24.77
N HIS A 62 -0.67 -23.13 24.50
CA HIS A 62 -0.60 -21.82 25.13
C HIS A 62 -1.89 -21.01 24.90
N PHE A 63 -2.38 -20.95 23.67
CA PHE A 63 -3.63 -20.25 23.35
C PHE A 63 -4.89 -20.95 23.88
N TYR A 64 -4.87 -22.27 24.04
CA TYR A 64 -5.96 -22.99 24.69
C TYR A 64 -6.05 -22.64 26.19
N GLU A 65 -4.93 -22.47 26.83
CA GLU A 65 -4.82 -22.08 28.24
C GLU A 65 -5.04 -20.57 28.48
N ASN A 66 -4.83 -19.73 27.43
CA ASN A 66 -4.92 -18.28 27.49
C ASN A 66 -5.81 -17.73 26.35
N PRO A 67 -7.15 -17.92 26.42
CA PRO A 67 -8.05 -17.59 25.33
C PRO A 67 -8.11 -16.09 24.98
N ASP A 68 -7.86 -15.20 25.94
CA ASP A 68 -7.81 -13.76 25.69
C ASP A 68 -6.58 -13.37 24.86
N GLU A 69 -5.44 -14.02 25.10
CA GLU A 69 -4.24 -13.83 24.27
C GLU A 69 -4.44 -14.38 22.86
N PHE A 70 -5.17 -15.49 22.72
CA PHE A 70 -5.56 -15.99 21.42
C PHE A 70 -6.44 -14.98 20.67
N ALA A 71 -7.44 -14.39 21.33
CA ALA A 71 -8.31 -13.41 20.72
C ALA A 71 -7.54 -12.19 20.21
N ASP A 72 -6.59 -11.64 20.99
CA ASP A 72 -5.74 -10.53 20.57
C ASP A 72 -4.81 -10.91 19.41
N ALA A 73 -4.12 -12.05 19.51
CA ALA A 73 -3.24 -12.54 18.47
C ALA A 73 -3.98 -12.80 17.13
N PHE A 74 -5.19 -13.37 17.23
CA PHE A 74 -6.05 -13.59 16.06
C PHE A 74 -6.48 -12.27 15.43
N ALA A 75 -6.95 -11.31 16.24
CA ALA A 75 -7.37 -10.00 15.76
C ALA A 75 -6.22 -9.27 15.04
N ARG A 76 -5.00 -9.31 15.59
CA ARG A 76 -3.80 -8.72 14.98
C ARG A 76 -3.41 -9.41 13.68
N ALA A 77 -3.47 -10.74 13.63
CA ALA A 77 -3.17 -11.51 12.43
C ALA A 77 -4.21 -11.25 11.32
N TRP A 78 -5.48 -11.20 11.68
CA TRP A 78 -6.58 -10.86 10.78
C TRP A 78 -6.43 -9.44 10.23
N TYR A 79 -6.15 -8.48 11.11
CA TYR A 79 -5.90 -7.10 10.70
C TYR A 79 -4.73 -7.00 9.70
N LYS A 80 -3.62 -7.70 9.97
CA LYS A 80 -2.49 -7.76 9.03
C LYS A 80 -2.88 -8.34 7.68
N LEU A 81 -3.73 -9.37 7.65
CA LEU A 81 -4.20 -9.98 6.42
C LEU A 81 -5.03 -9.01 5.57
N VAL A 82 -6.04 -8.37 6.17
CA VAL A 82 -6.98 -7.49 5.45
C VAL A 82 -6.41 -6.10 5.18
N HIS A 83 -5.43 -5.66 5.97
CA HIS A 83 -4.79 -4.35 5.81
C HIS A 83 -4.28 -4.07 4.39
N ARG A 84 -3.88 -5.10 3.66
CA ARG A 84 -3.37 -4.95 2.28
C ARG A 84 -4.36 -4.26 1.35
N ASP A 85 -5.65 -4.39 1.62
CA ASP A 85 -6.73 -3.83 0.82
C ASP A 85 -7.38 -2.59 1.44
N MET A 86 -6.96 -2.19 2.65
CA MET A 86 -7.56 -1.08 3.42
C MET A 86 -6.92 0.29 3.14
N GLY A 87 -5.72 0.32 2.60
CA GLY A 87 -4.96 1.54 2.42
C GLY A 87 -4.31 2.07 3.71
N PRO A 88 -3.83 3.33 3.72
CA PRO A 88 -3.17 3.90 4.88
C PRO A 88 -4.17 4.15 6.03
N LYS A 89 -3.69 4.06 7.28
CA LYS A 89 -4.47 4.25 8.50
C LYS A 89 -5.29 5.54 8.53
N THR A 90 -4.79 6.61 7.93
CA THR A 90 -5.50 7.90 7.81
C THR A 90 -6.83 7.82 7.04
N ARG A 91 -7.10 6.69 6.37
CA ARG A 91 -8.35 6.42 5.64
C ARG A 91 -9.34 5.58 6.44
N TYR A 92 -8.95 5.09 7.61
CA TYR A 92 -9.84 4.29 8.44
C TYR A 92 -10.86 5.19 9.12
N LEU A 93 -12.05 4.65 9.35
CA LEU A 93 -13.18 5.36 9.95
C LEU A 93 -13.71 4.55 11.14
N GLY A 94 -14.22 5.27 12.13
CA GLY A 94 -14.88 4.67 13.29
C GLY A 94 -14.02 4.63 14.56
N PRO A 95 -14.64 4.27 15.68
CA PRO A 95 -14.00 4.30 16.99
C PRO A 95 -13.00 3.16 17.23
N GLU A 96 -13.07 2.08 16.46
CA GLU A 96 -12.18 0.92 16.59
C GLU A 96 -10.87 1.06 15.79
N VAL A 97 -10.59 2.23 15.19
CA VAL A 97 -9.30 2.46 14.52
C VAL A 97 -8.17 2.35 15.54
N PRO A 98 -7.21 1.40 15.36
CA PRO A 98 -6.13 1.23 16.32
C PRO A 98 -5.25 2.48 16.40
N GLU A 99 -4.92 2.90 17.62
CA GLU A 99 -3.99 4.02 17.83
C GLU A 99 -2.55 3.63 17.46
N GLU A 100 -2.19 2.38 17.70
CA GLU A 100 -0.88 1.82 17.42
C GLU A 100 -0.57 1.76 15.92
N ASP A 101 0.63 2.19 15.54
CA ASP A 101 1.18 1.97 14.20
C ASP A 101 2.05 0.72 14.21
N LEU A 102 1.60 -0.31 13.50
CA LEU A 102 2.33 -1.57 13.41
C LEU A 102 3.36 -1.52 12.27
N ILE A 103 4.49 -2.20 12.48
CA ILE A 103 5.64 -2.16 11.55
C ILE A 103 5.27 -2.50 10.09
N TRP A 104 4.26 -3.34 9.89
CA TRP A 104 3.81 -3.77 8.56
C TRP A 104 2.79 -2.83 7.90
N GLN A 105 2.40 -1.74 8.58
CA GLN A 105 1.47 -0.74 8.04
C GLN A 105 2.15 0.31 7.16
N ASP A 106 3.48 0.36 7.10
CA ASP A 106 4.24 1.39 6.42
C ASP A 106 3.76 2.81 6.79
N PRO A 107 3.80 3.19 8.08
CA PRO A 107 3.33 4.50 8.49
C PRO A 107 4.10 5.59 7.75
N ILE A 108 3.36 6.58 7.24
CA ILE A 108 3.97 7.73 6.56
C ILE A 108 4.58 8.63 7.65
N PRO A 109 5.90 8.88 7.62
CA PRO A 109 6.54 9.78 8.59
C PRO A 109 5.91 11.17 8.56
N ALA A 110 5.79 11.80 9.71
CA ALA A 110 5.37 13.19 9.79
C ALA A 110 6.38 14.10 9.07
N VAL A 111 5.89 15.19 8.50
CA VAL A 111 6.76 16.22 7.90
C VAL A 111 7.55 16.90 9.02
N ASP A 112 8.87 16.90 8.93
CA ASP A 112 9.82 17.42 9.92
C ASP A 112 10.45 18.77 9.51
N HIS A 113 9.93 19.39 8.46
CA HIS A 113 10.46 20.63 7.89
C HIS A 113 9.34 21.55 7.41
N LYS A 114 9.67 22.81 7.14
CA LYS A 114 8.72 23.77 6.55
C LYS A 114 8.46 23.43 5.10
N LEU A 115 7.19 23.50 4.73
CA LEU A 115 6.76 23.33 3.34
C LEU A 115 7.11 24.57 2.51
N ILE A 116 7.24 24.35 1.20
CA ILE A 116 7.39 25.42 0.20
C ILE A 116 6.09 26.21 0.06
N ASP A 117 6.21 27.48 -0.24
CA ASP A 117 5.08 28.38 -0.50
C ASP A 117 4.85 28.62 -2.00
N GLU A 118 3.84 29.39 -2.35
CA GLU A 118 3.49 29.68 -3.75
C GLU A 118 4.63 30.36 -4.54
N LYS A 119 5.44 31.19 -3.88
CA LYS A 119 6.58 31.86 -4.50
C LYS A 119 7.68 30.86 -4.81
N ASP A 120 7.94 29.93 -3.90
CA ASP A 120 8.89 28.85 -4.12
C ASP A 120 8.43 27.93 -5.26
N VAL A 121 7.14 27.59 -5.28
CA VAL A 121 6.53 26.79 -6.36
C VAL A 121 6.71 27.47 -7.72
N ALA A 122 6.44 28.77 -7.83
CA ALA A 122 6.61 29.51 -9.07
C ALA A 122 8.08 29.53 -9.51
N GLY A 123 9.01 29.77 -8.57
CA GLY A 123 10.46 29.75 -8.85
C GLY A 123 10.96 28.39 -9.28
N LEU A 124 10.52 27.30 -8.65
CA LEU A 124 10.88 25.95 -9.02
C LEU A 124 10.31 25.57 -10.39
N LYS A 125 9.06 25.92 -10.70
CA LYS A 125 8.46 25.70 -12.03
C LYS A 125 9.29 26.41 -13.13
N SER A 126 9.70 27.66 -12.90
CA SER A 126 10.55 28.40 -13.86
C SER A 126 11.86 27.63 -14.09
N LYS A 127 12.59 27.30 -13.02
CA LYS A 127 13.87 26.56 -13.12
C LYS A 127 13.72 25.23 -13.86
N VAL A 128 12.62 24.52 -13.63
CA VAL A 128 12.34 23.25 -14.33
C VAL A 128 12.08 23.48 -15.82
N LEU A 129 11.30 24.47 -16.19
CA LEU A 129 11.03 24.81 -17.60
C LEU A 129 12.29 25.29 -18.34
N ASP A 130 13.21 25.96 -17.64
CA ASP A 130 14.50 26.42 -18.15
C ASP A 130 15.57 25.33 -18.19
N SER A 131 15.25 24.11 -17.76
CA SER A 131 16.19 22.99 -17.70
C SER A 131 16.60 22.41 -19.06
N GLY A 132 15.93 22.81 -20.14
CA GLY A 132 16.18 22.33 -21.50
C GLY A 132 15.42 21.05 -21.88
N PHE A 133 14.63 20.46 -20.95
CA PHE A 133 13.77 19.34 -21.28
C PHE A 133 12.48 19.78 -21.95
N SER A 134 12.01 18.95 -22.88
CA SER A 134 10.71 19.16 -23.51
C SER A 134 9.56 18.94 -22.51
N ILE A 135 8.42 19.54 -22.80
CA ILE A 135 7.18 19.32 -22.05
C ILE A 135 6.88 17.80 -21.95
N GLY A 136 7.02 17.08 -23.07
CA GLY A 136 6.76 15.65 -23.12
C GLY A 136 7.67 14.84 -22.17
N GLN A 137 8.94 15.20 -22.02
CA GLN A 137 9.87 14.52 -21.12
C GLN A 137 9.52 14.76 -19.65
N LEU A 138 9.16 15.99 -19.27
CA LEU A 138 8.75 16.33 -17.91
C LEU A 138 7.44 15.64 -17.53
N VAL A 139 6.44 15.69 -18.43
CA VAL A 139 5.14 15.05 -18.20
C VAL A 139 5.27 13.53 -18.15
N ALA A 140 6.03 12.91 -19.06
CA ALA A 140 6.23 11.46 -19.06
C ALA A 140 6.89 10.98 -17.76
N THR A 141 7.88 11.71 -17.24
CA THR A 141 8.53 11.37 -15.96
C THR A 141 7.54 11.48 -14.78
N ALA A 142 6.76 12.54 -14.71
CA ALA A 142 5.77 12.74 -13.67
C ALA A 142 4.65 11.67 -13.73
N TRP A 143 4.16 11.38 -14.93
CA TRP A 143 3.17 10.34 -15.16
C TRP A 143 3.68 8.96 -14.75
N ALA A 144 4.87 8.59 -15.19
CA ALA A 144 5.49 7.33 -14.85
C ALA A 144 5.68 7.17 -13.32
N SER A 145 6.03 8.25 -12.62
CA SER A 145 6.17 8.23 -11.16
C SER A 145 4.82 8.02 -10.44
N ALA A 146 3.73 8.50 -11.02
CA ALA A 146 2.38 8.43 -10.45
C ALA A 146 1.59 7.17 -10.87
N SER A 147 1.98 6.52 -11.96
CA SER A 147 1.19 5.46 -12.62
C SER A 147 0.95 4.21 -11.76
N THR A 148 1.74 3.99 -10.73
CA THR A 148 1.55 2.89 -9.77
C THR A 148 0.50 3.17 -8.70
N PHE A 149 -0.11 4.35 -8.69
CA PHE A 149 -1.13 4.70 -7.70
C PHE A 149 -2.41 3.89 -7.90
N ARG A 150 -2.90 3.30 -6.82
CA ARG A 150 -4.18 2.59 -6.79
C ARG A 150 -5.23 3.40 -6.04
N GLY A 151 -6.34 3.70 -6.71
CA GLY A 151 -7.43 4.47 -6.13
C GLY A 151 -8.20 3.74 -5.03
N SER A 152 -8.22 2.40 -5.04
CA SER A 152 -8.96 1.57 -4.08
C SER A 152 -8.36 1.62 -2.68
N ASP A 153 -7.05 1.44 -2.56
CA ASP A 153 -6.34 1.37 -1.29
C ASP A 153 -5.36 2.53 -1.06
N LYS A 154 -5.26 3.46 -2.03
CA LYS A 154 -4.38 4.64 -1.98
C LYS A 154 -2.89 4.32 -1.87
N ARG A 155 -2.48 3.13 -2.30
CA ARG A 155 -1.08 2.71 -2.35
C ARG A 155 -0.42 3.08 -3.67
N GLY A 156 0.91 3.09 -3.67
CA GLY A 156 1.70 3.45 -4.84
C GLY A 156 1.79 4.95 -5.06
N GLY A 157 2.01 5.36 -6.31
CA GLY A 157 2.15 6.75 -6.71
C GLY A 157 3.55 7.32 -6.52
N ALA A 158 3.65 8.63 -6.59
CA ALA A 158 4.92 9.36 -6.62
C ALA A 158 5.70 9.34 -5.30
N ASN A 159 5.11 8.88 -4.20
CA ASN A 159 5.69 8.90 -2.86
C ASN A 159 7.13 8.36 -2.82
N GLY A 160 8.03 9.11 -2.16
CA GLY A 160 9.43 8.74 -2.00
C GLY A 160 10.23 8.72 -3.29
N ALA A 161 9.71 9.20 -4.41
CA ALA A 161 10.33 9.18 -5.72
C ALA A 161 10.82 7.77 -6.12
N ARG A 162 10.00 6.74 -5.89
CA ARG A 162 10.34 5.33 -6.12
C ARG A 162 10.75 5.03 -7.56
N ILE A 163 10.33 5.86 -8.49
CA ILE A 163 10.71 5.76 -9.90
C ILE A 163 12.24 5.77 -10.11
N ARG A 164 13.03 6.34 -9.18
CA ARG A 164 14.50 6.34 -9.21
C ARG A 164 15.12 5.03 -8.72
N LEU A 165 14.33 4.13 -8.14
CA LEU A 165 14.79 2.88 -7.53
C LEU A 165 14.51 1.68 -8.42
N ALA A 166 15.36 0.66 -8.31
CA ALA A 166 15.07 -0.63 -8.92
C ALA A 166 13.85 -1.30 -8.23
N PRO A 167 13.01 -2.04 -8.96
CA PRO A 167 13.13 -2.31 -10.40
C PRO A 167 12.52 -1.20 -11.29
N GLN A 168 11.80 -0.23 -10.71
CA GLN A 168 10.96 0.72 -11.45
C GLN A 168 11.76 1.61 -12.42
N LYS A 169 12.96 2.04 -12.02
CA LYS A 169 13.85 2.85 -12.87
C LYS A 169 14.29 2.13 -14.16
N ASP A 170 14.28 0.80 -14.13
CA ASP A 170 14.81 -0.04 -15.22
C ASP A 170 13.69 -0.57 -16.13
N TRP A 171 12.43 -0.26 -15.84
CA TRP A 171 11.31 -0.66 -16.70
C TRP A 171 11.39 0.05 -18.05
N GLU A 172 11.31 -0.71 -19.13
CA GLU A 172 11.38 -0.20 -20.50
C GLU A 172 10.32 0.89 -20.77
N VAL A 173 9.12 0.73 -20.23
CA VAL A 173 8.02 1.70 -20.34
C VAL A 173 8.39 3.09 -19.79
N ASN A 174 9.32 3.17 -18.86
CA ASN A 174 9.78 4.42 -18.26
C ASN A 174 10.91 5.09 -19.05
N ASN A 175 11.37 4.48 -20.15
CA ASN A 175 12.52 4.97 -20.93
C ASN A 175 13.74 5.28 -20.05
N PRO A 176 14.46 4.27 -19.52
CA PRO A 176 15.51 4.45 -18.50
C PRO A 176 16.56 5.50 -18.84
N ALA A 177 16.98 5.57 -20.11
CA ALA A 177 18.01 6.51 -20.55
C ALA A 177 17.54 7.98 -20.50
N GLN A 178 16.29 8.25 -20.80
CA GLN A 178 15.68 9.57 -20.67
C GLN A 178 15.36 9.88 -19.21
N LEU A 179 14.79 8.91 -18.50
CA LEU A 179 14.41 9.04 -17.10
C LEU A 179 15.61 9.44 -16.24
N SER A 180 16.77 8.78 -16.40
CA SER A 180 17.99 9.10 -15.65
C SER A 180 18.37 10.57 -15.81
N LYS A 181 18.41 11.07 -17.05
CA LYS A 181 18.77 12.48 -17.32
C LYS A 181 17.82 13.48 -16.67
N VAL A 182 16.51 13.20 -16.74
CA VAL A 182 15.50 14.08 -16.12
C VAL A 182 15.65 14.06 -14.60
N LEU A 183 15.80 12.88 -14.00
CA LEU A 183 15.95 12.72 -12.55
C LEU A 183 17.23 13.39 -12.03
N GLU A 184 18.37 13.24 -12.72
CA GLU A 184 19.62 13.91 -12.35
C GLU A 184 19.47 15.43 -12.32
N LYS A 185 18.79 16.00 -13.31
CA LYS A 185 18.55 17.44 -13.35
C LYS A 185 17.59 17.92 -12.27
N LEU A 186 16.51 17.20 -12.04
CA LEU A 186 15.57 17.52 -10.96
C LEU A 186 16.24 17.41 -9.58
N GLU A 187 17.11 16.42 -9.39
CA GLU A 187 17.89 16.27 -8.17
C GLU A 187 18.87 17.45 -7.95
N SER A 188 19.52 17.94 -9.02
CA SER A 188 20.34 19.16 -8.97
C SER A 188 19.51 20.38 -8.54
N ILE A 189 18.34 20.59 -9.17
CA ILE A 189 17.43 21.70 -8.82
C ILE A 189 16.96 21.60 -7.37
N ARG A 190 16.60 20.40 -6.92
CA ARG A 190 16.20 20.14 -5.51
C ARG A 190 17.34 20.50 -4.56
N THR A 191 18.53 20.03 -4.85
CA THR A 191 19.71 20.24 -4.01
C THR A 191 20.06 21.72 -3.90
N GLU A 192 20.11 22.42 -5.03
CA GLU A 192 20.33 23.86 -5.07
C GLU A 192 19.28 24.64 -4.29
N PHE A 193 18.00 24.32 -4.49
CA PHE A 193 16.90 24.96 -3.77
C PHE A 193 17.04 24.76 -2.26
N ASN A 194 17.21 23.50 -1.83
CA ASN A 194 17.26 23.17 -0.40
C ASN A 194 18.49 23.77 0.30
N GLN A 195 19.65 23.85 -0.40
CA GLN A 195 20.85 24.49 0.14
C GLN A 195 20.75 26.01 0.23
N ALA A 196 19.97 26.63 -0.65
CA ALA A 196 19.77 28.07 -0.64
C ALA A 196 18.81 28.57 0.45
N GLN A 197 18.12 27.68 1.16
CA GLN A 197 17.21 28.06 2.22
C GLN A 197 17.96 28.46 3.50
N SER A 198 17.56 29.55 4.11
CA SER A 198 18.11 30.02 5.40
C SER A 198 17.51 29.30 6.64
N GLY A 199 16.65 28.32 6.45
CA GLY A 199 15.95 27.56 7.49
C GLY A 199 15.79 26.11 7.11
N ASP A 200 14.78 25.50 7.68
CA ASP A 200 14.44 24.09 7.48
C ASP A 200 13.48 23.82 6.31
N LYS A 201 13.18 24.86 5.50
CA LYS A 201 12.30 24.73 4.33
C LYS A 201 12.94 23.82 3.27
N LYS A 202 12.20 22.82 2.80
CA LYS A 202 12.70 21.83 1.83
C LYS A 202 11.61 21.43 0.85
N VAL A 203 12.05 21.01 -0.34
CA VAL A 203 11.21 20.29 -1.31
C VAL A 203 11.75 18.87 -1.49
N SER A 204 10.85 17.89 -1.53
CA SER A 204 11.23 16.50 -1.84
C SER A 204 11.44 16.30 -3.34
N LEU A 205 12.19 15.26 -3.70
CA LEU A 205 12.32 14.90 -5.12
C LEU A 205 10.96 14.44 -5.69
N ALA A 206 10.15 13.76 -4.90
CA ALA A 206 8.81 13.34 -5.30
C ALA A 206 7.92 14.53 -5.67
N ASP A 207 7.88 15.53 -4.81
CA ASP A 207 7.11 16.75 -5.05
C ASP A 207 7.63 17.51 -6.28
N LEU A 208 8.96 17.58 -6.43
CA LEU A 208 9.55 18.26 -7.57
C LEU A 208 9.26 17.55 -8.90
N ILE A 209 9.23 16.21 -8.92
CA ILE A 209 8.82 15.44 -10.10
C ILE A 209 7.38 15.77 -10.50
N VAL A 210 6.46 15.77 -9.53
CA VAL A 210 5.05 16.12 -9.77
C VAL A 210 4.94 17.56 -10.25
N LEU A 211 5.65 18.49 -9.59
CA LEU A 211 5.67 19.91 -9.96
C LEU A 211 6.19 20.12 -11.38
N ALA A 212 7.18 19.36 -11.80
CA ALA A 212 7.73 19.41 -13.16
C ALA A 212 6.68 19.01 -14.20
N GLY A 213 5.91 17.95 -13.94
CA GLY A 213 4.78 17.57 -14.79
C GLY A 213 3.71 18.64 -14.86
N CYS A 214 3.33 19.22 -13.71
CA CYS A 214 2.38 20.34 -13.67
C CYS A 214 2.87 21.56 -14.48
N ALA A 215 4.14 21.94 -14.34
CA ALA A 215 4.72 23.04 -15.08
C ALA A 215 4.67 22.78 -16.59
N GLY A 216 4.96 21.55 -17.01
CA GLY A 216 4.86 21.15 -18.43
C GLY A 216 3.44 21.26 -18.97
N VAL A 217 2.45 20.76 -18.24
CA VAL A 217 1.02 20.84 -18.63
C VAL A 217 0.55 22.30 -18.68
N GLU A 218 0.89 23.11 -17.69
CA GLU A 218 0.53 24.53 -17.64
C GLU A 218 1.13 25.31 -18.83
N LYS A 219 2.40 25.04 -19.17
CA LYS A 219 3.04 25.65 -20.34
C LYS A 219 2.32 25.27 -21.63
N ALA A 220 2.06 23.98 -21.83
CA ALA A 220 1.32 23.51 -23.02
C ALA A 220 -0.07 24.14 -23.13
N ALA A 221 -0.78 24.28 -22.02
CA ALA A 221 -2.10 24.90 -22.01
C ALA A 221 -2.06 26.39 -22.38
N LYS A 222 -1.05 27.12 -21.89
CA LYS A 222 -0.85 28.53 -22.25
C LYS A 222 -0.56 28.72 -23.73
N GLU A 223 0.39 27.98 -24.26
CA GLU A 223 0.77 28.01 -25.69
C GLU A 223 -0.46 27.74 -26.58
N ARG A 224 -1.27 26.74 -26.24
CA ARG A 224 -2.47 26.39 -26.99
C ARG A 224 -3.60 27.42 -26.85
N SER A 225 -3.72 28.11 -25.73
CA SER A 225 -4.72 29.16 -25.55
C SER A 225 -4.37 30.42 -26.35
N GLU A 226 -3.09 30.72 -26.54
CA GLU A 226 -2.61 31.81 -27.40
C GLU A 226 -2.87 31.53 -28.89
N GLU A 227 -2.59 30.29 -29.35
CA GLU A 227 -2.94 29.88 -30.72
C GLU A 227 -4.43 29.99 -31.03
N ARG A 228 -5.31 29.69 -30.08
CA ARG A 228 -6.77 29.86 -30.26
C ARG A 228 -7.22 31.32 -30.34
N ARG A 229 -6.51 32.23 -29.66
CA ARG A 229 -6.77 33.68 -29.77
C ARG A 229 -6.37 34.21 -31.14
N VAL A 230 -5.16 33.87 -31.59
CA VAL A 230 -4.68 34.24 -32.94
C VAL A 230 -5.58 33.71 -34.07
N GLY A 231 -6.05 32.46 -33.96
CA GLY A 231 -6.96 31.86 -34.92
C GLY A 231 -8.35 32.51 -34.97
N LYS A 232 -8.81 33.16 -33.91
CA LYS A 232 -10.07 33.92 -33.87
C LYS A 232 -9.94 35.31 -34.48
N GLU A 233 -8.79 35.92 -34.37
CA GLU A 233 -8.53 37.24 -34.99
C GLU A 233 -8.32 37.17 -36.49
N CYS A 234 -7.95 36.01 -37.04
CA CYS A 234 -7.88 35.82 -38.51
C CYS A 234 -9.21 35.46 -39.19
N ALA A 235 -10.30 35.29 -38.44
CA ALA A 235 -11.61 34.89 -38.94
C ALA A 235 -12.65 36.07 -38.96
N THR A 236 -12.21 37.28 -38.71
CA THR A 236 -12.94 38.53 -38.87
C THR A 236 -12.31 39.34 -39.97
#